data_ca7dea3c4c6061a4d6e6648e7f18fa1e
#
_entry.id   ca7dea3c4c6061a4d6e6648e7f18fa1e
#
_cell.length_a   1.000
_cell.length_b   1.000
_cell.length_c   1.000
_cell.angle_alpha   90.00
_cell.angle_beta   90.00
_cell.angle_gamma   90.00
#
_symmetry.space_group_name_H-M   'P 1'
#
loop_
_entity.id
_entity.type
_entity.pdbx_description
1 polymer ?
#
loop_
_entity_poly.entity_id
_entity_poly.type
_entity_poly.pdbx_seq_one_letter_code
_entity_poly.pdbx_strand_id
1 'polypeptide(L)'
;NHDTNRAMSEVKGNLARAKLGALLSLTLPFTPMIYYGEEIGMAGVKAGDPDYDKTRREPMDWYASENGAGMTNWFKPSFRNNKPNDGISVEEQQGKPGSLLEHYRALTALRNANAALRTGLFETVDAKADKVYAYLRQDAKTSFLVVLNFGDVNQALQIDLGAASLPDGRYAAMEVLSKKELPFDSFMLKLDAPASTGYVIQLHRR
;
A
#
# COMPACT_ATOMS: atom_id res chain seq x y z
N ASN A 1 2.14 9.59 11.00
CA ASN A 1 1.62 10.93 11.34
C ASN A 1 2.73 11.81 11.90
N HIS A 2 2.41 13.04 12.33
CA HIS A 2 3.38 14.00 12.85
C HIS A 2 3.92 13.66 14.27
N ASP A 3 3.37 12.68 14.96
CA ASP A 3 3.78 12.26 16.32
C ASP A 3 4.66 11.01 16.32
N THR A 4 4.64 10.25 15.21
CA THR A 4 5.44 9.04 15.03
C THR A 4 6.51 9.26 13.97
N ASN A 5 7.46 8.36 13.83
CA ASN A 5 8.34 8.37 12.68
C ASN A 5 7.53 8.21 11.39
N ARG A 6 8.03 8.75 10.29
CA ARG A 6 7.40 8.57 8.98
C ARG A 6 7.47 7.09 8.55
N ALA A 7 6.44 6.62 7.83
CA ALA A 7 6.33 5.22 7.40
C ALA A 7 7.58 4.73 6.65
N MET A 8 8.14 5.55 5.76
CA MET A 8 9.37 5.19 5.03
C MET A 8 10.56 4.97 5.96
N SER A 9 10.67 5.74 7.06
CA SER A 9 11.72 5.53 8.06
C SER A 9 11.53 4.23 8.84
N GLU A 10 10.30 3.87 9.19
CA GLU A 10 9.99 2.61 9.87
C GLU A 10 10.34 1.39 9.02
N VAL A 11 10.11 1.47 7.72
CA VAL A 11 10.49 0.41 6.79
C VAL A 11 11.94 0.52 6.29
N LYS A 12 12.75 1.43 6.88
CA LYS A 12 14.18 1.64 6.59
C LYS A 12 14.47 1.88 5.10
N GLY A 13 13.63 2.69 4.45
CA GLY A 13 13.77 3.01 3.04
C GLY A 13 13.37 1.89 2.07
N ASN A 14 12.80 0.79 2.56
CA ASN A 14 12.41 -0.34 1.71
C ASN A 14 11.11 -0.03 0.96
N LEU A 15 11.23 0.24 -0.34
CA LEU A 15 10.11 0.60 -1.21
C LEU A 15 9.03 -0.50 -1.29
N ALA A 16 9.43 -1.78 -1.31
CA ALA A 16 8.46 -2.90 -1.35
C ALA A 16 7.61 -2.92 -0.08
N ARG A 17 8.23 -2.76 1.09
CA ARG A 17 7.51 -2.67 2.37
C ARG A 17 6.64 -1.42 2.48
N ALA A 18 7.08 -0.28 1.92
CA ALA A 18 6.27 0.94 1.87
C ALA A 18 5.01 0.72 1.01
N LYS A 19 5.15 0.10 -0.16
CA LYS A 19 4.01 -0.28 -1.01
C LYS A 19 3.06 -1.26 -0.33
N LEU A 20 3.60 -2.24 0.40
CA LEU A 20 2.82 -3.19 1.17
C LEU A 20 2.01 -2.49 2.28
N GLY A 21 2.62 -1.52 2.98
CA GLY A 21 1.94 -0.68 3.97
C GLY A 21 0.82 0.16 3.37
N ALA A 22 1.05 0.77 2.20
CA ALA A 22 0.04 1.52 1.46
C ALA A 22 -1.16 0.63 1.07
N LEU A 23 -0.87 -0.58 0.56
CA LEU A 23 -1.89 -1.55 0.18
C LEU A 23 -2.72 -1.97 1.39
N LEU A 24 -2.09 -2.31 2.51
CA LEU A 24 -2.78 -2.62 3.76
C LEU A 24 -3.69 -1.45 4.19
N SER A 25 -3.15 -0.25 4.32
CA SER A 25 -3.88 0.94 4.78
C SER A 25 -5.10 1.26 3.91
N LEU A 26 -4.97 1.16 2.59
CA LEU A 26 -6.01 1.53 1.63
C LEU A 26 -7.05 0.42 1.37
N THR A 27 -6.84 -0.80 1.88
CA THR A 27 -7.79 -1.91 1.71
C THR A 27 -8.48 -2.37 3.00
N LEU A 28 -7.96 -2.01 4.17
CA LEU A 28 -8.61 -2.29 5.46
C LEU A 28 -9.96 -1.56 5.64
N PRO A 29 -10.86 -2.04 6.56
CA PRO A 29 -12.24 -1.54 6.70
C PRO A 29 -12.37 -0.24 7.52
N PHE A 30 -11.39 0.62 7.51
CA PHE A 30 -11.45 1.93 8.18
C PHE A 30 -11.08 3.06 7.22
N THR A 31 -11.28 4.30 7.66
CA THR A 31 -10.86 5.48 6.91
C THR A 31 -9.34 5.57 6.92
N PRO A 32 -8.69 5.43 5.77
CA PRO A 32 -7.23 5.56 5.71
C PRO A 32 -6.82 7.01 5.92
N MET A 33 -5.72 7.22 6.62
CA MET A 33 -5.09 8.52 6.77
C MET A 33 -3.69 8.45 6.15
N ILE A 34 -3.44 9.29 5.16
CA ILE A 34 -2.14 9.44 4.52
C ILE A 34 -1.51 10.72 5.08
N TYR A 35 -0.38 10.60 5.75
CA TYR A 35 0.39 11.76 6.16
C TYR A 35 1.14 12.31 4.94
N TYR A 36 1.05 13.63 4.70
CA TYR A 36 1.62 14.24 3.49
C TYR A 36 3.07 13.80 3.24
N GLY A 37 3.41 13.49 2.00
CA GLY A 37 4.72 13.00 1.60
C GLY A 37 4.94 11.49 1.86
N GLU A 38 4.00 10.80 2.51
CA GLU A 38 4.05 9.35 2.66
C GLU A 38 3.92 8.68 1.29
N GLU A 39 3.08 9.25 0.43
CA GLU A 39 2.82 8.79 -0.94
C GLU A 39 4.02 8.90 -1.89
N ILE A 40 5.01 9.71 -1.56
CA ILE A 40 6.27 9.80 -2.30
C ILE A 40 7.45 9.19 -1.56
N GLY A 41 7.24 8.74 -0.31
CA GLY A 41 8.26 8.08 0.49
C GLY A 41 9.16 9.03 1.29
N MET A 42 8.68 10.22 1.64
CA MET A 42 9.42 11.11 2.53
C MET A 42 9.77 10.42 3.84
N ALA A 43 11.02 10.50 4.24
CA ALA A 43 11.54 9.96 5.49
C ALA A 43 11.50 11.01 6.61
N GLY A 44 11.65 10.57 7.85
CA GLY A 44 11.76 11.44 9.02
C GLY A 44 11.59 10.65 10.31
N VAL A 45 12.52 10.86 11.24
CA VAL A 45 12.49 10.24 12.57
C VAL A 45 12.38 11.32 13.63
N LYS A 46 11.86 10.95 14.79
CA LYS A 46 11.79 11.86 15.93
C LYS A 46 13.20 12.29 16.35
N ALA A 47 13.43 13.58 16.43
CA ALA A 47 14.67 14.12 16.97
C ALA A 47 14.63 14.21 18.50
N GLY A 48 15.77 14.49 19.12
CA GLY A 48 15.85 14.91 20.52
C GLY A 48 15.51 16.39 20.73
N ASP A 49 15.52 16.83 22.02
CA ASP A 49 15.37 18.24 22.39
C ASP A 49 16.45 19.11 21.71
N PRO A 50 16.12 20.32 21.20
CA PRO A 50 14.81 20.98 21.17
C PRO A 50 14.02 20.73 19.88
N ASP A 51 14.45 19.86 19.02
CA ASP A 51 13.95 19.76 17.63
C ASP A 51 12.86 18.71 17.43
N TYR A 52 12.53 17.96 18.47
CA TYR A 52 11.58 16.83 18.53
C TYR A 52 10.85 16.42 17.23
N ASP A 53 10.08 17.35 16.65
CA ASP A 53 9.17 17.07 15.56
C ASP A 53 9.67 17.58 14.20
N LYS A 54 10.64 18.47 14.17
CA LYS A 54 11.03 19.20 12.96
C LYS A 54 11.45 18.25 11.85
N THR A 55 12.24 17.25 12.19
CA THR A 55 12.74 16.24 11.23
C THR A 55 11.67 15.34 10.62
N ARG A 56 10.45 15.35 11.16
CA ARG A 56 9.28 14.60 10.66
C ARG A 56 8.29 15.50 9.91
N ARG A 57 8.46 16.83 10.03
CA ARG A 57 7.58 17.86 9.46
C ARG A 57 8.26 18.65 8.35
N GLU A 58 9.18 17.99 7.65
CA GLU A 58 9.82 18.52 6.45
C GLU A 58 8.76 18.98 5.45
N PRO A 59 8.95 20.11 4.74
CA PRO A 59 8.04 20.56 3.71
C PRO A 59 7.81 19.48 2.65
N MET A 60 6.60 19.46 2.06
CA MET A 60 6.29 18.56 0.95
C MET A 60 7.29 18.75 -0.18
N ASP A 61 7.86 17.66 -0.63
CA ASP A 61 8.85 17.66 -1.70
C ASP A 61 8.17 17.57 -3.08
N TRP A 62 7.99 18.74 -3.68
CA TRP A 62 7.32 18.86 -4.98
C TRP A 62 8.26 18.70 -6.17
N TYR A 63 9.51 19.15 -6.04
CA TYR A 63 10.46 19.27 -7.12
C TYR A 63 11.74 18.50 -6.83
N ALA A 64 12.34 17.93 -7.87
CA ALA A 64 13.61 17.21 -7.78
C ALA A 64 14.76 18.08 -7.22
N SER A 65 14.67 19.40 -7.40
CA SER A 65 15.64 20.36 -6.87
C SER A 65 15.43 20.74 -5.40
N GLU A 66 14.35 20.24 -4.75
CA GLU A 66 13.85 20.69 -3.44
C GLU A 66 13.61 22.21 -3.35
N ASN A 67 13.43 22.85 -4.46
CA ASN A 67 13.18 24.28 -4.57
C ASN A 67 12.30 24.59 -5.76
N GLY A 68 11.27 25.41 -5.56
CA GLY A 68 10.35 25.77 -6.63
C GLY A 68 9.15 26.57 -6.16
N ALA A 69 8.29 26.94 -7.10
CA ALA A 69 7.08 27.70 -6.81
C ALA A 69 6.16 26.97 -5.83
N GLY A 70 5.73 27.65 -4.77
CA GLY A 70 4.86 27.07 -3.74
C GLY A 70 5.56 26.24 -2.66
N MET A 71 6.85 25.98 -2.77
CA MET A 71 7.61 25.37 -1.69
C MET A 71 7.99 26.41 -0.61
N THR A 72 8.01 25.96 0.65
CA THR A 72 8.46 26.80 1.74
C THR A 72 9.99 26.78 1.83
N ASN A 73 10.59 27.92 2.19
CA ASN A 73 12.04 28.11 2.34
C ASN A 73 12.49 28.35 3.78
N TRP A 74 11.57 28.39 4.74
CA TRP A 74 11.90 28.65 6.16
C TRP A 74 12.53 27.44 6.85
N PHE A 75 12.38 26.25 6.31
CA PHE A 75 12.83 25.01 6.92
C PHE A 75 14.37 24.87 6.80
N LYS A 76 15.04 24.65 7.91
CA LYS A 76 16.50 24.56 7.94
C LYS A 76 16.99 23.31 7.21
N PRO A 77 18.02 23.41 6.35
CA PRO A 77 18.58 22.26 5.66
C PRO A 77 19.03 21.11 6.57
N SER A 78 19.51 21.44 7.79
CA SER A 78 19.93 20.43 8.78
C SER A 78 18.82 19.52 9.31
N PHE A 79 17.55 19.89 9.08
CA PHE A 79 16.40 19.06 9.47
C PHE A 79 15.85 18.23 8.33
N ARG A 80 16.36 18.41 7.11
CA ARG A 80 15.90 17.70 5.93
C ARG A 80 16.50 16.30 5.86
N ASN A 81 15.65 15.32 5.59
CA ASN A 81 16.03 13.94 5.29
C ASN A 81 16.20 13.73 3.78
N ASN A 82 15.30 14.35 2.97
CA ASN A 82 15.35 14.25 1.53
C ASN A 82 16.38 15.22 0.94
N LYS A 83 16.89 14.90 -0.24
CA LYS A 83 17.96 15.64 -0.90
C LYS A 83 17.61 15.86 -2.38
N PRO A 84 18.14 16.90 -3.01
CA PRO A 84 17.92 17.12 -4.42
C PRO A 84 18.26 15.90 -5.27
N ASN A 85 17.35 15.56 -6.18
CA ASN A 85 17.50 14.46 -7.14
C ASN A 85 17.68 13.07 -6.49
N ASP A 86 17.01 12.81 -5.36
CA ASP A 86 17.07 11.53 -4.65
C ASP A 86 15.92 10.57 -4.98
N GLY A 87 15.01 10.98 -5.86
CA GLY A 87 13.86 10.18 -6.28
C GLY A 87 12.63 10.32 -5.39
N ILE A 88 12.63 11.24 -4.41
CA ILE A 88 11.58 11.35 -3.39
C ILE A 88 10.60 12.52 -3.65
N SER A 89 10.70 13.22 -4.74
CA SER A 89 9.77 14.31 -5.07
C SER A 89 8.57 13.86 -5.89
N VAL A 90 7.52 14.69 -5.90
CA VAL A 90 6.37 14.50 -6.81
C VAL A 90 6.82 14.54 -8.26
N GLU A 91 7.67 15.49 -8.62
CA GLU A 91 8.21 15.65 -9.98
C GLU A 91 8.92 14.39 -10.47
N GLU A 92 9.74 13.78 -9.61
CA GLU A 92 10.51 12.59 -9.95
C GLU A 92 9.66 11.32 -10.06
N GLN A 93 8.51 11.27 -9.41
CA GLN A 93 7.67 10.07 -9.34
C GLN A 93 6.41 10.13 -10.21
N GLN A 94 5.94 11.33 -10.54
CA GLN A 94 4.71 11.50 -11.32
C GLN A 94 4.84 10.87 -12.72
N GLY A 95 3.90 9.99 -13.06
CA GLY A 95 3.89 9.27 -14.33
C GLY A 95 4.97 8.20 -14.47
N LYS A 96 5.79 7.96 -13.45
CA LYS A 96 6.85 6.94 -13.48
C LYS A 96 6.28 5.58 -13.05
N PRO A 97 6.19 4.61 -13.95
CA PRO A 97 5.69 3.29 -13.63
C PRO A 97 6.46 2.65 -12.47
N GLY A 98 5.72 2.13 -11.50
CA GLY A 98 6.31 1.47 -10.34
C GLY A 98 6.79 2.41 -9.23
N SER A 99 6.66 3.74 -9.36
CA SER A 99 6.91 4.66 -8.25
C SER A 99 5.91 4.45 -7.10
N LEU A 100 6.24 4.95 -5.92
CA LEU A 100 5.34 4.87 -4.77
C LEU A 100 4.11 5.76 -4.98
N LEU A 101 4.29 6.94 -5.58
CA LEU A 101 3.20 7.86 -5.91
C LEU A 101 2.15 7.20 -6.82
N GLU A 102 2.59 6.55 -7.90
CA GLU A 102 1.65 5.89 -8.81
C GLU A 102 0.98 4.67 -8.16
N HIS A 103 1.66 4.00 -7.23
CA HIS A 103 1.05 2.93 -6.43
C HIS A 103 -0.06 3.46 -5.52
N TYR A 104 0.16 4.57 -4.80
CA TYR A 104 -0.87 5.24 -4.00
C TYR A 104 -2.03 5.73 -4.86
N ARG A 105 -1.76 6.32 -6.03
CA ARG A 105 -2.81 6.76 -6.97
C ARG A 105 -3.69 5.60 -7.43
N ALA A 106 -3.07 4.49 -7.82
CA ALA A 106 -3.80 3.29 -8.25
C ALA A 106 -4.69 2.72 -7.15
N LEU A 107 -4.17 2.58 -5.92
CA LEU A 107 -4.92 2.06 -4.78
C LEU A 107 -6.04 3.01 -4.33
N THR A 108 -5.80 4.31 -4.34
CA THR A 108 -6.81 5.32 -4.00
C THR A 108 -7.93 5.33 -5.03
N ALA A 109 -7.60 5.27 -6.31
CA ALA A 109 -8.59 5.15 -7.39
C ALA A 109 -9.40 3.86 -7.25
N LEU A 110 -8.73 2.72 -7.01
CA LEU A 110 -9.39 1.43 -6.78
C LEU A 110 -10.37 1.49 -5.60
N ARG A 111 -9.94 2.03 -4.45
CA ARG A 111 -10.80 2.17 -3.28
C ARG A 111 -11.99 3.08 -3.55
N ASN A 112 -11.77 4.22 -4.21
CA ASN A 112 -12.83 5.17 -4.52
C ASN A 112 -13.86 4.61 -5.50
N ALA A 113 -13.45 3.78 -6.43
CA ALA A 113 -14.34 3.14 -7.39
C ALA A 113 -15.17 1.99 -6.79
N ASN A 114 -14.74 1.39 -5.66
CA ASN A 114 -15.33 0.16 -5.14
C ASN A 114 -15.88 0.32 -3.72
N ALA A 115 -17.19 0.20 -3.55
CA ALA A 115 -17.85 0.24 -2.24
C ALA A 115 -17.37 -0.92 -1.33
N ALA A 116 -17.09 -2.08 -1.89
CA ALA A 116 -16.53 -3.22 -1.17
C ALA A 116 -15.28 -2.84 -0.36
N LEU A 117 -14.38 -2.03 -0.93
CA LEU A 117 -13.16 -1.58 -0.24
C LEU A 117 -13.40 -0.43 0.74
N ARG A 118 -14.46 0.39 0.56
CA ARG A 118 -14.78 1.50 1.48
C ARG A 118 -15.57 1.03 2.68
N THR A 119 -16.73 0.43 2.44
CA THR A 119 -17.75 0.12 3.45
C THR A 119 -18.19 -1.34 3.45
N GLY A 120 -17.59 -2.16 2.59
CA GLY A 120 -17.93 -3.58 2.47
C GLY A 120 -17.56 -4.39 3.71
N LEU A 121 -18.10 -5.59 3.79
CA LEU A 121 -17.77 -6.58 4.82
C LEU A 121 -16.27 -6.88 4.81
N PHE A 122 -15.76 -7.19 5.97
CA PHE A 122 -14.39 -7.62 6.20
C PHE A 122 -14.39 -9.00 6.84
N GLU A 123 -13.68 -9.93 6.23
CA GLU A 123 -13.55 -11.30 6.74
C GLU A 123 -12.10 -11.77 6.59
N THR A 124 -11.49 -12.25 7.66
CA THR A 124 -10.15 -12.83 7.61
C THR A 124 -10.16 -14.20 6.95
N VAL A 125 -9.15 -14.47 6.14
CA VAL A 125 -8.95 -15.75 5.46
C VAL A 125 -7.63 -16.35 5.93
N ASP A 126 -7.64 -17.65 6.26
CA ASP A 126 -6.41 -18.35 6.64
C ASP A 126 -5.58 -18.70 5.40
N ALA A 127 -4.46 -18.03 5.23
CA ALA A 127 -3.53 -18.27 4.13
C ALA A 127 -2.65 -19.52 4.33
N LYS A 128 -2.72 -20.19 5.51
CA LYS A 128 -1.89 -21.34 5.89
C LYS A 128 -0.38 -21.10 5.73
N ALA A 129 0.07 -19.87 5.92
CA ALA A 129 1.46 -19.48 5.78
C ALA A 129 1.85 -18.44 6.82
N ASP A 130 3.06 -18.60 7.38
CA ASP A 130 3.60 -17.65 8.36
C ASP A 130 3.86 -16.27 7.72
N LYS A 131 3.58 -15.20 8.48
CA LYS A 131 3.71 -13.80 8.04
C LYS A 131 2.90 -13.42 6.79
N VAL A 132 1.94 -14.25 6.40
CA VAL A 132 0.97 -13.93 5.36
C VAL A 132 -0.36 -13.58 6.01
N TYR A 133 -0.89 -12.42 5.64
CA TYR A 133 -2.21 -11.99 6.07
C TYR A 133 -3.13 -11.91 4.86
N ALA A 134 -4.28 -12.60 4.94
CA ALA A 134 -5.28 -12.58 3.88
C ALA A 134 -6.66 -12.23 4.43
N TYR A 135 -7.45 -11.51 3.66
CA TYR A 135 -8.82 -11.15 3.99
C TYR A 135 -9.67 -10.83 2.77
N LEU A 136 -10.96 -11.04 2.90
CA LEU A 136 -11.97 -10.61 1.96
C LEU A 136 -12.51 -9.22 2.31
N ARG A 137 -12.74 -8.43 1.26
CA ARG A 137 -13.55 -7.22 1.27
C ARG A 137 -14.65 -7.38 0.26
N GLN A 138 -15.91 -7.29 0.69
CA GLN A 138 -17.01 -7.58 -0.22
C GLN A 138 -18.25 -6.73 0.05
N ASP A 139 -18.99 -6.45 -1.00
CA ASP A 139 -20.35 -5.93 -0.97
C ASP A 139 -21.27 -6.85 -1.79
N ALA A 140 -22.49 -6.44 -2.07
CA ALA A 140 -23.46 -7.24 -2.82
C ALA A 140 -23.05 -7.51 -4.28
N LYS A 141 -22.07 -6.78 -4.83
CA LYS A 141 -21.69 -6.82 -6.25
C LYS A 141 -20.26 -7.28 -6.49
N THR A 142 -19.37 -7.03 -5.53
CA THR A 142 -17.92 -7.17 -5.74
C THR A 142 -17.25 -7.81 -4.55
N SER A 143 -16.36 -8.76 -4.80
CA SER A 143 -15.52 -9.39 -3.80
C SER A 143 -14.04 -9.21 -4.16
N PHE A 144 -13.25 -8.78 -3.21
CA PHE A 144 -11.79 -8.69 -3.29
C PHE A 144 -11.15 -9.57 -2.23
N LEU A 145 -10.23 -10.42 -2.64
CA LEU A 145 -9.28 -11.05 -1.74
C LEU A 145 -8.00 -10.21 -1.71
N VAL A 146 -7.60 -9.79 -0.54
CA VAL A 146 -6.32 -9.12 -0.31
C VAL A 146 -5.38 -10.11 0.33
N VAL A 147 -4.17 -10.22 -0.21
CA VAL A 147 -3.12 -11.12 0.30
C VAL A 147 -1.84 -10.32 0.50
N LEU A 148 -1.26 -10.38 1.70
CA LEU A 148 -0.11 -9.59 2.11
C LEU A 148 0.97 -10.53 2.66
N ASN A 149 2.12 -10.63 1.98
CA ASN A 149 3.29 -11.32 2.50
C ASN A 149 4.22 -10.33 3.22
N PHE A 150 4.17 -10.29 4.54
CA PHE A 150 5.05 -9.48 5.38
C PHE A 150 6.41 -10.14 5.64
N GLY A 151 6.58 -11.38 5.18
CA GLY A 151 7.82 -12.13 5.35
C GLY A 151 8.95 -11.66 4.42
N ASP A 152 10.13 -12.12 4.71
CA ASP A 152 11.36 -11.86 3.95
C ASP A 152 11.67 -12.98 2.94
N VAL A 153 10.76 -13.93 2.78
CA VAL A 153 10.87 -15.06 1.85
C VAL A 153 9.65 -15.16 0.94
N ASN A 154 9.86 -15.72 -0.24
CA ASN A 154 8.76 -16.01 -1.17
C ASN A 154 7.90 -17.14 -0.61
N GLN A 155 6.58 -17.03 -0.80
CA GLN A 155 5.59 -18.01 -0.36
C GLN A 155 4.81 -18.53 -1.57
N ALA A 156 4.77 -19.86 -1.73
CA ALA A 156 3.84 -20.51 -2.67
C ALA A 156 2.55 -20.84 -1.91
N LEU A 157 1.51 -20.06 -2.16
CA LEU A 157 0.26 -20.10 -1.40
C LEU A 157 -0.79 -20.93 -2.10
N GLN A 158 -1.56 -21.67 -1.30
CA GLN A 158 -2.81 -22.30 -1.68
C GLN A 158 -3.88 -21.86 -0.70
N ILE A 159 -4.68 -20.86 -1.08
CA ILE A 159 -5.67 -20.23 -0.20
C ILE A 159 -7.03 -20.82 -0.54
N ASP A 160 -7.61 -21.50 0.44
CA ASP A 160 -8.95 -22.10 0.33
C ASP A 160 -10.00 -21.08 0.80
N LEU A 161 -10.90 -20.75 -0.11
CA LEU A 161 -12.04 -19.86 0.14
C LEU A 161 -13.36 -20.61 0.27
N GLY A 162 -13.35 -21.95 0.33
CA GLY A 162 -14.57 -22.76 0.41
C GLY A 162 -15.39 -22.55 1.69
N ALA A 163 -14.75 -22.09 2.77
CA ALA A 163 -15.42 -21.72 4.03
C ALA A 163 -15.68 -20.22 4.16
N ALA A 164 -15.27 -19.41 3.19
CA ALA A 164 -15.45 -17.96 3.22
C ALA A 164 -16.89 -17.58 2.81
N SER A 165 -17.33 -16.40 3.25
CA SER A 165 -18.69 -15.89 2.99
C SER A 165 -18.89 -15.43 1.53
N LEU A 166 -18.37 -16.19 0.56
CA LEU A 166 -18.59 -15.93 -0.86
C LEU A 166 -19.94 -16.51 -1.30
N PRO A 167 -20.73 -15.77 -2.11
CA PRO A 167 -21.92 -16.31 -2.72
C PRO A 167 -21.64 -17.56 -3.58
N ASP A 168 -22.58 -18.51 -3.61
CA ASP A 168 -22.44 -19.69 -4.46
C ASP A 168 -22.19 -19.31 -5.93
N GLY A 169 -21.29 -20.02 -6.60
CA GLY A 169 -21.00 -19.79 -7.99
C GLY A 169 -19.59 -20.22 -8.40
N ARG A 170 -19.33 -20.04 -9.69
CA ARG A 170 -17.98 -20.17 -10.23
C ARG A 170 -17.32 -18.81 -10.27
N TYR A 171 -16.04 -18.74 -9.98
CA TYR A 171 -15.30 -17.49 -9.95
C TYR A 171 -14.09 -17.55 -10.87
N ALA A 172 -13.70 -16.38 -11.37
CA ALA A 172 -12.38 -16.11 -11.91
C ALA A 172 -11.68 -15.11 -10.97
N ALA A 173 -10.37 -15.22 -10.84
CA ALA A 173 -9.55 -14.35 -10.02
C ALA A 173 -8.62 -13.50 -10.89
N MET A 174 -8.64 -12.19 -10.68
CA MET A 174 -7.77 -11.24 -11.39
C MET A 174 -7.05 -10.33 -10.40
N GLU A 175 -5.73 -10.30 -10.45
CA GLU A 175 -4.95 -9.31 -9.72
C GLU A 175 -5.15 -7.92 -10.35
N VAL A 176 -5.65 -6.96 -9.57
CA VAL A 176 -6.24 -5.73 -10.10
C VAL A 176 -5.18 -4.74 -10.60
N LEU A 177 -4.04 -4.64 -9.91
CA LEU A 177 -2.99 -3.67 -10.26
C LEU A 177 -2.19 -4.09 -11.50
N SER A 178 -1.89 -5.37 -11.65
CA SER A 178 -1.20 -5.93 -12.82
C SER A 178 -2.13 -6.39 -13.94
N LYS A 179 -3.43 -6.49 -13.66
CA LYS A 179 -4.47 -7.05 -14.57
C LYS A 179 -4.18 -8.48 -15.00
N LYS A 180 -3.51 -9.26 -14.15
CA LYS A 180 -3.15 -10.65 -14.42
C LYS A 180 -4.22 -11.59 -13.88
N GLU A 181 -4.71 -12.50 -14.72
CA GLU A 181 -5.53 -13.62 -14.26
C GLU A 181 -4.69 -14.58 -13.41
N LEU A 182 -5.30 -15.09 -12.35
CA LEU A 182 -4.67 -16.02 -11.41
C LEU A 182 -5.37 -17.39 -11.48
N PRO A 183 -4.62 -18.48 -11.28
CA PRO A 183 -5.21 -19.82 -11.18
C PRO A 183 -6.17 -19.89 -10.00
N PHE A 184 -7.47 -20.09 -10.31
CA PHE A 184 -8.52 -20.20 -9.32
C PHE A 184 -9.50 -21.29 -9.76
N ASP A 185 -9.62 -22.32 -8.97
CA ASP A 185 -10.53 -23.44 -9.24
C ASP A 185 -11.09 -24.00 -7.93
N SER A 186 -12.39 -24.33 -7.94
CA SER A 186 -13.05 -24.96 -6.79
C SER A 186 -12.79 -24.22 -5.46
N PHE A 187 -12.87 -22.87 -5.47
CA PHE A 187 -12.56 -21.99 -4.35
C PHE A 187 -11.09 -22.00 -3.87
N MET A 188 -10.19 -22.65 -4.61
CA MET A 188 -8.77 -22.67 -4.31
C MET A 188 -8.01 -21.66 -5.18
N LEU A 189 -7.37 -20.69 -4.53
CA LEU A 189 -6.43 -19.76 -5.19
C LEU A 189 -5.00 -20.29 -5.05
N LYS A 190 -4.28 -20.35 -6.18
CA LYS A 190 -2.84 -20.59 -6.18
C LYS A 190 -2.10 -19.30 -6.50
N LEU A 191 -1.18 -18.90 -5.65
CA LEU A 191 -0.47 -17.62 -5.75
C LEU A 191 0.97 -17.75 -5.28
N ASP A 192 1.92 -17.34 -6.12
CA ASP A 192 3.29 -17.10 -5.69
C ASP A 192 3.39 -15.65 -5.16
N ALA A 193 3.64 -15.51 -3.88
CA ALA A 193 3.75 -14.23 -3.19
C ALA A 193 5.22 -13.97 -2.80
N PRO A 194 5.96 -13.17 -3.57
CA PRO A 194 7.32 -12.77 -3.21
C PRO A 194 7.39 -12.08 -1.85
N ALA A 195 8.58 -12.04 -1.27
CA ALA A 195 8.84 -11.33 -0.03
C ALA A 195 8.39 -9.87 -0.09
N SER A 196 7.78 -9.39 0.97
CA SER A 196 7.32 -7.99 1.11
C SER A 196 6.42 -7.52 -0.05
N THR A 197 5.51 -8.39 -0.53
CA THR A 197 4.55 -8.05 -1.60
C THR A 197 3.11 -8.24 -1.14
N GLY A 198 2.21 -7.54 -1.83
CA GLY A 198 0.77 -7.66 -1.60
C GLY A 198 -0.01 -7.66 -2.90
N TYR A 199 -1.20 -8.24 -2.85
CA TYR A 199 -2.10 -8.42 -3.97
C TYR A 199 -3.51 -7.96 -3.60
N VAL A 200 -4.19 -7.32 -4.53
CA VAL A 200 -5.62 -7.08 -4.47
C VAL A 200 -6.26 -7.85 -5.63
N ILE A 201 -6.96 -8.90 -5.30
CA ILE A 201 -7.47 -9.87 -6.26
C ILE A 201 -8.99 -9.73 -6.31
N GLN A 202 -9.51 -9.31 -7.45
CA GLN A 202 -10.94 -9.27 -7.67
C GLN A 202 -11.44 -10.68 -8.05
N LEU A 203 -12.47 -11.12 -7.34
CA LEU A 203 -13.16 -12.37 -7.62
C LEU A 203 -14.41 -12.09 -8.45
N HIS A 204 -14.36 -12.46 -9.72
CA HIS A 204 -15.47 -12.28 -10.66
C HIS A 204 -16.33 -13.54 -10.72
N ARG A 205 -17.60 -13.44 -10.38
CA ARG A 205 -18.58 -14.51 -10.58
C ARG A 205 -18.81 -14.68 -12.07
N ARG A 206 -18.67 -15.92 -12.55
CA ARG A 206 -18.92 -16.34 -13.94
C ARG A 206 -20.36 -16.79 -14.15
#